data_60d81abf834c45d65049b3c193248896
#
_entry.id   60d81abf834c45d65049b3c193248896
#
_cell.length_a   1.000
_cell.length_b   1.000
_cell.length_c   1.000
_cell.angle_alpha   90.00
_cell.angle_beta   90.00
_cell.angle_gamma   90.00
#
_symmetry.space_group_name_H-M   'P 1'
#
loop_
_entity.id
_entity.type
_entity.pdbx_description
1 polymer ?
#
loop_
_entity_poly.entity_id
_entity_poly.type
_entity_poly.pdbx_seq_one_letter_code
_entity_poly.pdbx_strand_id
1 'polypeptide(L)'
;MDITSAIKYALDGRALLILGAGFSRNALNLRNSSMPNADGLRALIYSEVCHESMDSIPKEDWENLEDLAERCIEEGHADELCSFLKSCFIQNPSSITSSGDEQTVLHLPWRRIYSTNYDDVAENYSRSSGILRVPVTLSNSIKEHQHDNVIIHLNGYIEALTPSALNSEFKLSSSSYLDDSFASNEWVRMLKSDIDAASAVILIGISGNSDLDIRRLIYNDGQYQDKIIFIDISKRLHDARLKFGSIETIGLHGLSERIQQIESTHIPNTTPFLYSCFEQFKYTNSLHPTAIDSTARRMLLEKGIVDTDILKNHISDNEYLFSRAELSLVVNLIQNSPTRCICITSRLANGKSCFLNLLSANLVNLGWNVFVYRHENVHLQEELDSFRNTTFKTVIIVESYHLYFSLLERIRRVLDNKKIVLILSSRTGIHTSVCRRIPSTIDISEENIQEINLDRLSASDISNLINLLDKGYRTQFKPPAKVFFSSAQL
;
A
#
# COMPACT_ATOMS: atom_id res chain seq x y z
N MET A 1 12.40 2.72 13.83
CA MET A 1 12.49 1.29 13.40
C MET A 1 13.95 0.94 13.18
N ASP A 2 14.36 -0.29 13.48
CA ASP A 2 15.70 -0.78 13.11
C ASP A 2 15.68 -1.43 11.70
N ILE A 3 16.81 -1.42 11.02
CA ILE A 3 16.96 -1.90 9.64
C ILE A 3 16.68 -3.41 9.51
N THR A 4 17.03 -4.20 10.52
CA THR A 4 16.80 -5.66 10.50
C THR A 4 15.31 -5.99 10.47
N SER A 5 14.51 -5.29 11.27
CA SER A 5 13.05 -5.42 11.28
C SER A 5 12.45 -4.96 9.95
N ALA A 6 12.95 -3.85 9.38
CA ALA A 6 12.46 -3.36 8.09
C ALA A 6 12.74 -4.34 6.94
N ILE A 7 13.93 -4.95 6.91
CA ILE A 7 14.28 -5.97 5.90
C ILE A 7 13.39 -7.21 6.06
N LYS A 8 13.14 -7.66 7.29
CA LYS A 8 12.20 -8.77 7.51
C LYS A 8 10.80 -8.46 7.00
N TYR A 9 10.30 -7.23 7.22
CA TYR A 9 9.03 -6.82 6.65
C TYR A 9 9.06 -6.75 5.11
N ALA A 10 10.20 -6.38 4.51
CA ALA A 10 10.34 -6.41 3.06
C ALA A 10 10.32 -7.86 2.52
N LEU A 11 11.02 -8.79 3.17
CA LEU A 11 10.98 -10.22 2.85
C LEU A 11 9.58 -10.82 2.99
N ASP A 12 8.78 -10.30 3.92
CA ASP A 12 7.39 -10.71 4.13
C ASP A 12 6.39 -10.02 3.17
N GLY A 13 6.85 -9.19 2.22
CA GLY A 13 5.98 -8.42 1.31
C GLY A 13 5.17 -7.32 2.02
N ARG A 14 5.63 -6.83 3.17
CA ARG A 14 4.95 -5.87 4.06
C ARG A 14 5.61 -4.51 4.08
N ALA A 15 6.64 -4.29 3.28
CA ALA A 15 7.33 -3.03 3.20
C ALA A 15 7.05 -2.31 1.87
N LEU A 16 7.17 -0.99 1.91
CA LEU A 16 7.10 -0.09 0.78
C LEU A 16 8.50 0.39 0.45
N LEU A 17 8.83 0.50 -0.83
CA LEU A 17 10.08 1.06 -1.31
C LEU A 17 9.83 2.39 -2.01
N ILE A 18 10.60 3.42 -1.64
CA ILE A 18 10.59 4.72 -2.32
C ILE A 18 12.02 5.04 -2.77
N LEU A 19 12.18 5.26 -4.07
CA LEU A 19 13.47 5.49 -4.71
C LEU A 19 13.65 6.97 -5.04
N GLY A 20 14.85 7.48 -4.80
CA GLY A 20 15.30 8.80 -5.21
C GLY A 20 16.63 8.73 -5.95
N ALA A 21 17.15 9.87 -6.38
CA ALA A 21 18.30 9.99 -7.27
C ALA A 21 19.57 9.25 -6.79
N GLY A 22 19.71 9.06 -5.48
CA GLY A 22 20.83 8.29 -4.93
C GLY A 22 20.81 6.80 -5.27
N PHE A 23 19.65 6.23 -5.62
CA PHE A 23 19.53 4.84 -6.05
C PHE A 23 20.20 4.60 -7.41
N SER A 24 19.98 5.51 -8.35
CA SER A 24 20.49 5.41 -9.73
C SER A 24 21.87 6.00 -9.93
N ARG A 25 22.52 6.50 -8.87
CA ARG A 25 23.75 7.29 -8.94
C ARG A 25 24.91 6.58 -9.66
N ASN A 26 25.01 5.26 -9.52
CA ASN A 26 26.11 4.48 -10.10
C ASN A 26 25.75 3.90 -11.48
N ALA A 27 24.52 4.04 -11.93
CA ALA A 27 24.11 3.59 -13.25
C ALA A 27 24.71 4.51 -14.33
N LEU A 28 25.15 3.92 -15.45
CA LEU A 28 25.63 4.67 -16.60
C LEU A 28 24.47 4.92 -17.55
N ASN A 29 24.38 6.17 -18.02
CA ASN A 29 23.41 6.59 -19.04
C ASN A 29 23.90 6.29 -20.47
N LEU A 30 23.12 6.64 -21.48
CA LEU A 30 23.46 6.44 -22.88
C LEU A 30 24.76 7.18 -23.30
N ARG A 31 25.17 8.18 -22.55
CA ARG A 31 26.41 8.94 -22.73
C ARG A 31 27.64 8.28 -22.06
N ASN A 32 27.46 7.10 -21.46
CA ASN A 32 28.48 6.40 -20.67
C ASN A 32 28.99 7.23 -19.46
N SER A 33 28.17 8.09 -18.91
CA SER A 33 28.41 8.84 -17.69
C SER A 33 27.39 8.51 -16.63
N SER A 34 27.69 8.80 -15.36
CA SER A 34 26.73 8.62 -14.27
C SER A 34 25.49 9.49 -14.47
N MET A 35 24.34 9.06 -13.96
CA MET A 35 23.13 9.87 -13.95
C MET A 35 23.39 11.22 -13.27
N PRO A 36 23.07 12.37 -13.92
CA PRO A 36 23.34 13.68 -13.36
C PRO A 36 22.45 13.96 -12.14
N ASN A 37 23.00 14.63 -11.13
CA ASN A 37 22.21 15.27 -10.10
C ASN A 37 21.65 16.62 -10.59
N ALA A 38 20.83 17.30 -9.80
CA ALA A 38 20.20 18.56 -10.20
C ALA A 38 21.21 19.64 -10.64
N ASP A 39 22.32 19.79 -9.91
CA ASP A 39 23.36 20.78 -10.26
C ASP A 39 24.11 20.40 -11.54
N GLY A 40 24.43 19.11 -11.69
CA GLY A 40 25.06 18.60 -12.92
C GLY A 40 24.13 18.71 -14.13
N LEU A 41 22.84 18.39 -13.97
CA LEU A 41 21.85 18.52 -15.02
C LEU A 41 21.70 19.97 -15.47
N ARG A 42 21.61 20.91 -14.52
CA ARG A 42 21.56 22.34 -14.80
C ARG A 42 22.76 22.79 -15.64
N ALA A 43 23.98 22.43 -15.23
CA ALA A 43 25.17 22.81 -15.97
C ALA A 43 25.20 22.24 -17.41
N LEU A 44 24.71 21.01 -17.58
CA LEU A 44 24.60 20.36 -18.89
C LEU A 44 23.54 21.01 -19.76
N ILE A 45 22.39 21.43 -19.22
CA ILE A 45 21.34 22.13 -19.98
C ILE A 45 21.86 23.48 -20.49
N TYR A 46 22.54 24.26 -19.63
CA TYR A 46 23.18 25.50 -20.07
C TYR A 46 24.11 25.29 -21.26
N SER A 47 24.99 24.27 -21.17
CA SER A 47 26.02 24.07 -22.20
C SER A 47 25.51 23.42 -23.48
N GLU A 48 24.58 22.47 -23.39
CA GLU A 48 24.20 21.61 -24.52
C GLU A 48 22.84 21.92 -25.13
N VAL A 49 21.93 22.56 -24.38
CA VAL A 49 20.61 22.94 -24.87
C VAL A 49 20.54 24.44 -25.13
N CYS A 50 20.98 25.26 -24.17
CA CYS A 50 20.97 26.71 -24.33
C CYS A 50 22.23 27.23 -25.07
N HIS A 51 23.26 26.39 -25.28
CA HIS A 51 24.57 26.74 -25.87
C HIS A 51 25.27 27.91 -25.14
N GLU A 52 25.07 28.00 -23.84
CA GLU A 52 25.62 29.01 -22.95
C GLU A 52 26.67 28.40 -22.03
N SER A 53 27.72 29.18 -21.66
CA SER A 53 28.69 28.74 -20.67
C SER A 53 28.35 29.31 -19.30
N MET A 54 28.16 28.45 -18.30
CA MET A 54 27.93 28.88 -16.92
C MET A 54 29.11 29.73 -16.36
N ASP A 55 30.33 29.52 -16.86
CA ASP A 55 31.51 30.32 -16.46
C ASP A 55 31.40 31.79 -16.89
N SER A 56 30.59 32.07 -17.91
CA SER A 56 30.32 33.45 -18.39
C SER A 56 29.18 34.15 -17.67
N ILE A 57 28.41 33.43 -16.83
CA ILE A 57 27.26 33.96 -16.11
C ILE A 57 27.67 34.16 -14.63
N PRO A 58 27.45 35.34 -14.03
CA PRO A 58 27.65 35.55 -12.60
C PRO A 58 26.84 34.54 -11.77
N LYS A 59 27.39 34.02 -10.67
CA LYS A 59 26.74 33.02 -9.84
C LYS A 59 25.37 33.48 -9.28
N GLU A 60 25.22 34.76 -9.05
CA GLU A 60 23.99 35.42 -8.61
C GLU A 60 22.86 35.39 -9.64
N ASP A 61 23.24 35.25 -10.93
CA ASP A 61 22.29 35.19 -12.06
C ASP A 61 22.00 33.75 -12.52
N TRP A 62 22.54 32.75 -11.81
CA TRP A 62 22.24 31.36 -12.16
C TRP A 62 20.79 31.03 -11.85
N GLU A 63 20.05 30.68 -12.89
CA GLU A 63 18.68 30.17 -12.74
C GLU A 63 18.68 28.85 -11.96
N ASN A 64 17.65 28.58 -11.19
CA ASN A 64 17.39 27.23 -10.69
C ASN A 64 17.06 26.30 -11.87
N LEU A 65 17.02 24.99 -11.62
CA LEU A 65 16.79 23.99 -12.67
C LEU A 65 15.40 24.13 -13.29
N GLU A 66 14.41 24.48 -12.48
CA GLU A 66 13.01 24.62 -12.86
C GLU A 66 12.78 25.82 -13.80
N ASP A 67 13.37 26.97 -13.47
CA ASP A 67 13.26 28.20 -14.29
C ASP A 67 14.06 28.06 -15.59
N LEU A 68 15.24 27.42 -15.55
CA LEU A 68 16.04 27.14 -16.74
C LEU A 68 15.27 26.21 -17.72
N ALA A 69 14.62 25.16 -17.20
CA ALA A 69 13.81 24.26 -18.03
C ALA A 69 12.61 25.00 -18.64
N GLU A 70 11.94 25.87 -17.87
CA GLU A 70 10.84 26.71 -18.36
C GLU A 70 11.31 27.62 -19.49
N ARG A 71 12.46 28.32 -19.32
CA ARG A 71 13.05 29.16 -20.36
C ARG A 71 13.36 28.38 -21.64
N CYS A 72 13.97 27.20 -21.54
CA CYS A 72 14.23 26.36 -22.72
C CYS A 72 12.96 26.00 -23.48
N ILE A 73 11.84 25.78 -22.76
CA ILE A 73 10.54 25.46 -23.37
C ILE A 73 9.96 26.70 -24.07
N GLU A 74 9.98 27.87 -23.41
CA GLU A 74 9.48 29.12 -23.92
C GLU A 74 10.26 29.60 -25.17
N GLU A 75 11.56 29.37 -25.21
CA GLU A 75 12.44 29.68 -26.34
C GLU A 75 12.31 28.70 -27.53
N GLY A 76 11.51 27.61 -27.35
CA GLY A 76 11.23 26.66 -28.43
C GLY A 76 12.21 25.48 -28.50
N HIS A 77 13.05 25.26 -27.48
CA HIS A 77 14.02 24.16 -27.39
C HIS A 77 13.46 22.87 -26.76
N ALA A 78 12.12 22.71 -26.69
CA ALA A 78 11.47 21.56 -26.03
C ALA A 78 11.88 20.20 -26.62
N ASP A 79 11.99 20.08 -27.95
CA ASP A 79 12.42 18.82 -28.61
C ASP A 79 13.88 18.49 -28.32
N GLU A 80 14.74 19.50 -28.32
CA GLU A 80 16.17 19.35 -28.00
C GLU A 80 16.35 18.97 -26.54
N LEU A 81 15.65 19.63 -25.63
CA LEU A 81 15.65 19.32 -24.21
C LEU A 81 15.17 17.87 -23.97
N CYS A 82 14.08 17.42 -24.61
CA CYS A 82 13.62 16.03 -24.51
C CYS A 82 14.69 15.02 -24.96
N SER A 83 15.30 15.26 -26.11
CA SER A 83 16.34 14.39 -26.66
C SER A 83 17.57 14.34 -25.76
N PHE A 84 17.94 15.48 -25.24
CA PHE A 84 19.03 15.63 -24.28
C PHE A 84 18.75 14.87 -22.97
N LEU A 85 17.57 15.07 -22.34
CA LEU A 85 17.16 14.41 -21.12
C LEU A 85 17.14 12.87 -21.30
N LYS A 86 16.64 12.38 -22.43
CA LYS A 86 16.68 10.93 -22.75
C LYS A 86 18.12 10.40 -22.79
N SER A 87 19.05 11.15 -23.34
CA SER A 87 20.45 10.74 -23.32
C SER A 87 21.07 10.68 -21.93
N CYS A 88 20.58 11.52 -21.01
CA CYS A 88 21.06 11.64 -19.64
C CYS A 88 20.44 10.64 -18.65
N PHE A 89 19.17 10.20 -18.88
CA PHE A 89 18.42 9.41 -17.92
C PHE A 89 18.00 8.01 -18.39
N ILE A 90 18.16 7.67 -19.66
CA ILE A 90 18.04 6.27 -20.12
C ILE A 90 19.32 5.53 -19.80
N GLN A 91 19.18 4.41 -19.10
CA GLN A 91 20.32 3.58 -18.72
C GLN A 91 20.95 2.92 -19.94
N ASN A 92 22.29 2.92 -20.02
CA ASN A 92 22.99 2.16 -21.05
C ASN A 92 22.80 0.65 -20.82
N PRO A 93 22.17 -0.08 -21.76
CA PRO A 93 21.95 -1.52 -21.59
C PRO A 93 23.22 -2.34 -21.36
N SER A 94 24.36 -1.87 -21.88
CA SER A 94 25.65 -2.55 -21.71
C SER A 94 26.22 -2.42 -20.29
N SER A 95 25.70 -1.50 -19.47
CA SER A 95 26.14 -1.27 -18.09
C SER A 95 25.34 -2.11 -17.06
N ILE A 96 24.27 -2.79 -17.48
CA ILE A 96 23.44 -3.58 -16.60
C ILE A 96 24.17 -4.88 -16.27
N THR A 97 24.56 -5.02 -15.00
CA THR A 97 25.19 -6.25 -14.51
C THR A 97 24.14 -7.30 -14.15
N SER A 98 24.50 -8.56 -14.21
CA SER A 98 23.59 -9.66 -13.84
C SER A 98 23.52 -9.93 -12.33
N SER A 99 24.33 -9.26 -11.55
CA SER A 99 24.34 -9.33 -10.08
C SER A 99 24.85 -8.02 -9.52
N GLY A 100 24.06 -7.37 -8.68
CA GLY A 100 24.41 -6.09 -8.07
C GLY A 100 23.53 -5.77 -6.88
N ASP A 101 23.86 -4.68 -6.21
CA ASP A 101 23.15 -4.24 -5.01
C ASP A 101 21.72 -3.81 -5.34
N GLU A 102 21.52 -3.16 -6.49
CA GLU A 102 20.21 -2.75 -7.01
C GLU A 102 19.29 -3.95 -7.22
N GLN A 103 19.80 -5.02 -7.82
CA GLN A 103 19.05 -6.25 -8.06
C GLN A 103 18.65 -6.93 -6.76
N THR A 104 19.56 -7.03 -5.79
CA THR A 104 19.26 -7.61 -4.48
C THR A 104 18.12 -6.87 -3.80
N VAL A 105 18.11 -5.54 -3.85
CA VAL A 105 17.03 -4.74 -3.29
C VAL A 105 15.74 -4.92 -4.07
N LEU A 106 15.78 -4.85 -5.39
CA LEU A 106 14.59 -4.93 -6.23
C LEU A 106 14.01 -6.35 -6.32
N HIS A 107 14.78 -7.39 -5.98
CA HIS A 107 14.31 -8.77 -5.92
C HIS A 107 13.30 -9.02 -4.77
N LEU A 108 13.34 -8.21 -3.73
CA LEU A 108 12.43 -8.38 -2.60
C LEU A 108 10.96 -8.19 -3.01
N PRO A 109 10.02 -8.89 -2.36
CA PRO A 109 8.59 -8.80 -2.64
C PRO A 109 7.97 -7.52 -2.05
N TRP A 110 8.39 -6.37 -2.57
CA TRP A 110 7.87 -5.07 -2.14
C TRP A 110 6.36 -4.98 -2.36
N ARG A 111 5.65 -4.40 -1.39
CA ARG A 111 4.22 -4.12 -1.54
C ARG A 111 3.94 -3.26 -2.79
N ARG A 112 4.72 -2.20 -2.98
CA ARG A 112 4.84 -1.36 -4.18
C ARG A 112 6.18 -0.64 -4.18
N ILE A 113 6.57 -0.17 -5.34
CA ILE A 113 7.74 0.68 -5.52
C ILE A 113 7.26 2.02 -6.08
N TYR A 114 7.68 3.10 -5.44
CA TYR A 114 7.50 4.47 -5.92
C TYR A 114 8.86 5.07 -6.23
N SER A 115 8.93 5.88 -7.27
CA SER A 115 10.17 6.54 -7.69
C SER A 115 9.93 8.03 -7.88
N THR A 116 10.84 8.86 -7.36
CA THR A 116 10.94 10.29 -7.72
C THR A 116 11.91 10.51 -8.86
N ASN A 117 12.60 9.47 -9.32
CA ASN A 117 13.52 9.53 -10.43
C ASN A 117 12.79 9.49 -11.76
N TYR A 118 13.42 10.08 -12.75
CA TYR A 118 12.96 10.03 -14.14
C TYR A 118 13.45 8.79 -14.87
N ASP A 119 14.58 8.22 -14.43
CA ASP A 119 15.33 7.16 -15.11
C ASP A 119 14.61 5.81 -15.12
N ASP A 120 15.08 4.88 -15.97
CA ASP A 120 14.58 3.53 -16.17
C ASP A 120 15.41 2.46 -15.43
N VAL A 121 16.24 2.88 -14.49
CA VAL A 121 17.22 2.01 -13.80
C VAL A 121 16.52 0.92 -12.99
N ALA A 122 15.46 1.27 -12.28
CA ALA A 122 14.74 0.33 -11.44
C ALA A 122 14.03 -0.76 -12.25
N GLU A 123 13.47 -0.41 -13.41
CA GLU A 123 12.85 -1.35 -14.36
C GLU A 123 13.88 -2.31 -14.95
N ASN A 124 15.00 -1.77 -15.39
CA ASN A 124 16.08 -2.53 -16.03
C ASN A 124 16.71 -3.54 -15.06
N TYR A 125 17.01 -3.15 -13.83
CA TYR A 125 17.52 -4.07 -12.82
C TYR A 125 16.45 -5.07 -12.33
N SER A 126 15.18 -4.67 -12.24
CA SER A 126 14.07 -5.60 -11.94
C SER A 126 13.97 -6.67 -13.02
N ARG A 127 14.03 -6.27 -14.29
CA ARG A 127 14.00 -7.19 -15.44
C ARG A 127 15.20 -8.15 -15.45
N SER A 128 16.40 -7.66 -15.13
CA SER A 128 17.59 -8.49 -15.04
C SER A 128 17.53 -9.51 -13.89
N SER A 129 16.72 -9.23 -12.87
CA SER A 129 16.42 -10.14 -11.75
C SER A 129 15.27 -11.11 -12.04
N GLY A 130 14.73 -11.10 -13.27
CA GLY A 130 13.60 -11.95 -13.67
C GLY A 130 12.23 -11.44 -13.18
N ILE A 131 12.15 -10.21 -12.67
CA ILE A 131 10.91 -9.61 -12.22
C ILE A 131 10.50 -8.53 -13.22
N LEU A 132 9.41 -8.76 -13.95
CA LEU A 132 8.83 -7.74 -14.82
C LEU A 132 8.08 -6.72 -13.95
N ARG A 133 8.50 -5.45 -14.01
CA ARG A 133 7.80 -4.32 -13.42
C ARG A 133 7.42 -3.33 -14.51
N VAL A 134 6.18 -2.88 -14.49
CA VAL A 134 5.64 -1.94 -15.47
C VAL A 134 5.81 -0.52 -14.93
N PRO A 135 6.51 0.37 -15.67
CA PRO A 135 6.55 1.78 -15.29
C PRO A 135 5.19 2.43 -15.50
N VAL A 136 4.74 3.19 -14.52
CA VAL A 136 3.52 4.01 -14.62
C VAL A 136 3.80 5.42 -14.13
N THR A 137 3.14 6.39 -14.72
CA THR A 137 3.19 7.79 -14.32
C THR A 137 1.87 8.21 -13.68
N LEU A 138 1.81 9.42 -13.14
CA LEU A 138 0.60 9.95 -12.52
C LEU A 138 -0.58 10.13 -13.49
N SER A 139 -0.34 10.14 -14.81
CA SER A 139 -1.38 10.20 -15.85
C SER A 139 -2.01 8.85 -16.18
N ASN A 140 -1.34 7.74 -15.85
CA ASN A 140 -1.88 6.43 -16.11
C ASN A 140 -3.06 6.10 -15.18
N SER A 141 -4.07 5.41 -15.71
CA SER A 141 -5.22 4.98 -14.92
C SER A 141 -4.84 3.86 -13.96
N ILE A 142 -5.16 4.00 -12.67
CA ILE A 142 -5.00 2.91 -11.70
C ILE A 142 -5.73 1.65 -12.16
N LYS A 143 -6.90 1.77 -12.76
CA LYS A 143 -7.72 0.63 -13.18
C LYS A 143 -7.03 -0.24 -14.23
N GLU A 144 -6.24 0.36 -15.11
CA GLU A 144 -5.50 -0.36 -16.15
C GLU A 144 -4.28 -1.11 -15.60
N HIS A 145 -3.71 -0.61 -14.50
CA HIS A 145 -2.48 -1.12 -13.89
C HIS A 145 -2.69 -1.70 -12.47
N GLN A 146 -3.94 -1.96 -12.07
CA GLN A 146 -4.24 -2.52 -10.73
C GLN A 146 -3.56 -3.86 -10.47
N HIS A 147 -3.18 -4.56 -11.53
CA HIS A 147 -2.78 -5.95 -11.56
C HIS A 147 -1.33 -6.13 -11.92
N ASP A 148 -0.70 -5.07 -12.37
CA ASP A 148 0.69 -5.08 -12.76
C ASP A 148 1.58 -4.92 -11.54
N ASN A 149 2.74 -5.54 -11.60
CA ASN A 149 3.80 -5.26 -10.67
C ASN A 149 4.44 -3.94 -11.10
N VAL A 150 4.01 -2.83 -10.52
CA VAL A 150 4.33 -1.49 -11.03
C VAL A 150 5.46 -0.80 -10.27
N ILE A 151 6.18 0.06 -10.99
CA ILE A 151 6.98 1.15 -10.42
C ILE A 151 6.29 2.46 -10.77
N ILE A 152 5.87 3.22 -9.75
CA ILE A 152 5.11 4.45 -9.93
C ILE A 152 6.07 5.64 -9.91
N HIS A 153 6.23 6.30 -11.06
CA HIS A 153 7.05 7.49 -11.23
C HIS A 153 6.25 8.75 -10.87
N LEU A 154 6.58 9.35 -9.74
CA LEU A 154 5.86 10.51 -9.19
C LEU A 154 6.19 11.82 -9.92
N ASN A 155 7.38 11.90 -10.53
CA ASN A 155 7.88 13.09 -11.21
C ASN A 155 7.94 12.93 -12.74
N GLY A 156 7.38 11.84 -13.28
CA GLY A 156 7.45 11.50 -14.70
C GLY A 156 8.48 10.41 -15.01
N TYR A 157 8.36 9.80 -16.19
CA TYR A 157 9.19 8.68 -16.63
C TYR A 157 9.86 8.99 -17.96
N ILE A 158 11.16 8.74 -18.06
CA ILE A 158 12.00 9.22 -19.17
C ILE A 158 11.60 8.63 -20.53
N GLU A 159 11.19 7.37 -20.61
CA GLU A 159 10.76 6.79 -21.88
C GLU A 159 9.43 7.36 -22.36
N ALA A 160 8.56 7.80 -21.45
CA ALA A 160 7.30 8.44 -21.76
C ALA A 160 7.45 9.96 -22.06
N LEU A 161 8.66 10.53 -21.92
CA LEU A 161 8.90 11.94 -22.10
C LEU A 161 8.63 12.38 -23.55
N THR A 162 7.81 13.41 -23.69
CA THR A 162 7.52 14.13 -24.94
C THR A 162 7.58 15.63 -24.69
N PRO A 163 7.70 16.49 -25.71
CA PRO A 163 7.66 17.95 -25.53
C PRO A 163 6.37 18.44 -24.83
N SER A 164 5.25 17.78 -25.06
CA SER A 164 3.99 18.10 -24.36
C SER A 164 4.01 17.67 -22.89
N ALA A 165 4.70 16.59 -22.56
CA ALA A 165 4.81 16.10 -21.19
C ALA A 165 5.67 17.00 -20.30
N LEU A 166 6.64 17.74 -20.85
CA LEU A 166 7.48 18.70 -20.12
C LEU A 166 6.65 19.77 -19.40
N ASN A 167 5.51 20.14 -19.96
CA ASN A 167 4.62 21.18 -19.41
C ASN A 167 3.55 20.63 -18.46
N SER A 168 3.50 19.31 -18.21
CA SER A 168 2.41 18.71 -17.45
C SER A 168 2.87 17.60 -16.51
N GLU A 169 3.25 16.44 -17.06
CA GLU A 169 3.47 15.21 -16.30
C GLU A 169 4.90 15.03 -15.82
N PHE A 170 5.84 15.65 -16.56
CA PHE A 170 7.26 15.56 -16.24
C PHE A 170 7.67 16.76 -15.39
N LYS A 171 7.86 16.54 -14.10
CA LYS A 171 8.15 17.61 -13.14
C LYS A 171 9.59 18.08 -13.25
N LEU A 172 9.85 18.97 -14.19
CA LEU A 172 11.14 19.61 -14.39
C LEU A 172 11.03 21.12 -14.43
N SER A 173 9.97 21.69 -15.07
CA SER A 173 9.75 23.13 -15.18
C SER A 173 8.96 23.69 -14.01
N SER A 174 9.07 24.99 -13.75
CA SER A 174 8.33 25.68 -12.69
C SER A 174 6.82 25.52 -12.86
N SER A 175 6.30 25.59 -14.08
CA SER A 175 4.88 25.39 -14.39
C SER A 175 4.39 23.98 -14.02
N SER A 176 5.22 22.93 -14.22
CA SER A 176 4.87 21.56 -13.89
C SER A 176 4.79 21.28 -12.36
N TYR A 177 5.48 22.07 -11.53
CA TYR A 177 5.40 21.98 -10.06
C TYR A 177 4.23 22.77 -9.46
N LEU A 178 3.69 23.74 -10.18
CA LEU A 178 2.57 24.58 -9.71
C LEU A 178 1.20 23.92 -9.93
N ASP A 179 1.16 22.76 -10.60
CA ASP A 179 -0.09 22.02 -10.82
C ASP A 179 -0.62 21.42 -9.51
N ASP A 180 -1.77 21.93 -9.05
CA ASP A 180 -2.48 21.46 -7.85
C ASP A 180 -3.06 20.03 -8.00
N SER A 181 -2.95 19.42 -9.19
CA SER A 181 -3.47 18.08 -9.48
C SER A 181 -2.77 16.98 -8.70
N PHE A 182 -1.52 17.18 -8.24
CA PHE A 182 -0.74 16.18 -7.51
C PHE A 182 -1.48 15.63 -6.29
N ALA A 183 -1.95 16.50 -5.39
CA ALA A 183 -2.62 16.06 -4.15
C ALA A 183 -3.96 15.34 -4.41
N SER A 184 -4.61 15.62 -5.54
CA SER A 184 -5.87 15.00 -5.96
C SER A 184 -5.69 13.73 -6.78
N ASN A 185 -4.48 13.42 -7.22
CA ASN A 185 -4.16 12.28 -8.08
C ASN A 185 -4.41 10.94 -7.38
N GLU A 186 -4.95 9.98 -8.13
CA GLU A 186 -5.30 8.66 -7.60
C GLU A 186 -4.07 7.86 -7.13
N TRP A 187 -2.93 7.92 -7.82
CA TRP A 187 -1.68 7.27 -7.43
C TRP A 187 -1.08 7.88 -6.17
N VAL A 188 -1.22 9.19 -5.97
CA VAL A 188 -0.77 9.87 -4.76
C VAL A 188 -1.64 9.49 -3.56
N ARG A 189 -2.95 9.34 -3.75
CA ARG A 189 -3.86 8.80 -2.73
C ARG A 189 -3.52 7.34 -2.40
N MET A 190 -3.15 6.56 -3.44
CA MET A 190 -2.68 5.18 -3.26
C MET A 190 -1.38 5.14 -2.46
N LEU A 191 -0.40 6.01 -2.77
CA LEU A 191 0.84 6.11 -2.00
C LEU A 191 0.56 6.38 -0.51
N LYS A 192 -0.33 7.31 -0.21
CA LYS A 192 -0.72 7.59 1.18
C LYS A 192 -1.33 6.36 1.86
N SER A 193 -2.25 5.68 1.18
CA SER A 193 -2.86 4.44 1.68
C SER A 193 -1.83 3.32 1.86
N ASP A 194 -0.86 3.21 0.95
CA ASP A 194 0.22 2.22 1.05
C ASP A 194 1.18 2.53 2.20
N ILE A 195 1.50 3.82 2.42
CA ILE A 195 2.28 4.24 3.59
C ILE A 195 1.52 3.88 4.87
N ASP A 196 0.22 4.16 4.95
CA ASP A 196 -0.60 3.81 6.11
C ASP A 196 -0.58 2.30 6.39
N ALA A 197 -0.71 1.49 5.36
CA ALA A 197 -0.81 0.02 5.46
C ALA A 197 0.54 -0.70 5.59
N ALA A 198 1.67 -0.10 5.17
CA ALA A 198 2.98 -0.73 5.24
C ALA A 198 3.48 -0.87 6.67
N SER A 199 4.13 -2.00 6.97
CA SER A 199 4.83 -2.22 8.26
C SER A 199 6.17 -1.51 8.32
N ALA A 200 6.80 -1.26 7.15
CA ALA A 200 8.00 -0.45 6.99
C ALA A 200 7.96 0.32 5.68
N VAL A 201 8.56 1.49 5.66
CA VAL A 201 8.78 2.31 4.46
C VAL A 201 10.28 2.58 4.36
N ILE A 202 10.91 2.04 3.32
CA ILE A 202 12.34 2.19 3.09
C ILE A 202 12.53 3.21 1.96
N LEU A 203 13.27 4.28 2.26
CA LEU A 203 13.59 5.33 1.29
C LEU A 203 15.09 5.24 0.96
N ILE A 204 15.40 5.09 -0.33
CA ILE A 204 16.79 4.97 -0.78
C ILE A 204 17.15 6.16 -1.65
N GLY A 205 18.24 6.86 -1.29
CA GLY A 205 18.77 7.94 -2.10
C GLY A 205 17.89 9.19 -2.18
N ILE A 206 16.99 9.40 -1.22
CA ILE A 206 16.16 10.60 -1.13
C ILE A 206 16.86 11.64 -0.27
N SER A 207 17.23 12.78 -0.89
CA SER A 207 17.77 13.92 -0.17
C SER A 207 16.62 14.71 0.45
N GLY A 208 16.68 15.00 1.75
CA GLY A 208 15.60 15.70 2.45
C GLY A 208 15.27 17.12 1.94
N ASN A 209 15.86 17.62 0.87
CA ASN A 209 15.68 18.99 0.36
C ASN A 209 14.98 19.08 -0.99
N SER A 210 15.00 18.04 -1.82
CA SER A 210 14.60 18.13 -3.23
C SER A 210 13.18 17.61 -3.54
N ASP A 211 12.59 16.78 -2.67
CA ASP A 211 11.28 16.18 -2.96
C ASP A 211 10.19 16.76 -2.04
N LEU A 212 9.73 17.96 -2.35
CA LEU A 212 8.69 18.67 -1.57
C LEU A 212 7.39 17.87 -1.47
N ASP A 213 7.03 17.16 -2.52
CA ASP A 213 5.79 16.38 -2.57
C ASP A 213 5.86 15.14 -1.67
N ILE A 214 6.97 14.40 -1.69
CA ILE A 214 7.21 13.30 -0.74
C ILE A 214 7.26 13.85 0.68
N ARG A 215 7.89 15.00 0.89
CA ARG A 215 7.91 15.65 2.20
C ARG A 215 6.50 15.94 2.69
N ARG A 216 5.63 16.51 1.87
CA ARG A 216 4.23 16.79 2.23
C ARG A 216 3.47 15.52 2.65
N LEU A 217 3.72 14.39 1.99
CA LEU A 217 3.06 13.11 2.29
C LEU A 217 3.58 12.46 3.57
N ILE A 218 4.91 12.52 3.79
CA ILE A 218 5.59 11.87 4.93
C ILE A 218 5.56 12.78 6.16
N TYR A 219 5.51 14.11 5.98
CA TYR A 219 5.65 15.12 7.01
C TYR A 219 4.37 15.42 7.79
N ASN A 220 3.25 14.80 7.45
CA ASN A 220 2.02 14.97 8.18
C ASN A 220 2.14 14.36 9.58
N ASP A 221 2.45 15.23 10.57
CA ASP A 221 2.33 15.00 12.02
C ASP A 221 3.25 13.99 12.70
N GLY A 222 4.35 13.56 12.08
CA GLY A 222 5.28 12.58 12.71
C GLY A 222 4.67 11.17 12.89
N GLN A 223 3.49 10.94 12.35
CA GLN A 223 2.72 9.70 12.47
C GLN A 223 3.46 8.47 11.94
N TYR A 224 4.38 8.68 11.00
CA TYR A 224 5.09 7.57 10.31
C TYR A 224 6.54 7.38 10.80
N GLN A 225 7.00 8.17 11.78
CA GLN A 225 8.39 8.19 12.22
C GLN A 225 8.92 6.79 12.60
N ASP A 226 8.06 6.00 13.23
CA ASP A 226 8.46 4.68 13.75
C ASP A 226 8.62 3.61 12.66
N LYS A 227 8.12 3.84 11.45
CA LYS A 227 8.18 2.87 10.34
C LYS A 227 8.98 3.33 9.14
N ILE A 228 9.49 4.56 9.13
CA ILE A 228 10.29 5.12 8.03
C ILE A 228 11.77 4.93 8.32
N ILE A 229 12.49 4.44 7.31
CA ILE A 229 13.96 4.33 7.32
C ILE A 229 14.53 4.95 6.04
N PHE A 230 15.45 5.87 6.20
CA PHE A 230 16.25 6.43 5.11
C PHE A 230 17.55 5.67 4.99
N ILE A 231 17.87 5.17 3.80
CA ILE A 231 19.16 4.57 3.47
C ILE A 231 19.98 5.59 2.69
N ASP A 232 21.12 5.96 3.22
CA ASP A 232 22.02 6.96 2.64
C ASP A 232 23.49 6.53 2.84
N ILE A 233 24.40 7.23 2.20
CA ILE A 233 25.86 7.06 2.39
C ILE A 233 26.41 8.01 3.47
N SER A 234 25.67 9.05 3.84
CA SER A 234 26.07 10.05 4.81
C SER A 234 24.88 10.62 5.59
N LYS A 235 25.16 11.09 6.80
CA LYS A 235 24.19 11.79 7.67
C LYS A 235 24.75 13.17 7.99
N ARG A 236 23.93 14.20 7.87
CA ARG A 236 24.29 15.57 8.29
C ARG A 236 24.19 15.72 9.80
N LEU A 237 24.97 16.65 10.38
CA LEU A 237 24.97 16.91 11.83
C LEU A 237 23.56 17.26 12.36
N HIS A 238 22.80 18.03 11.59
CA HIS A 238 21.41 18.40 11.87
C HIS A 238 20.51 17.94 10.71
N ASP A 239 20.37 16.63 10.54
CA ASP A 239 19.58 16.08 9.44
C ASP A 239 18.08 16.18 9.74
N ALA A 240 17.39 16.99 8.92
CA ALA A 240 15.96 17.22 9.07
C ALA A 240 15.12 15.95 8.91
N ARG A 241 15.63 14.92 8.22
CA ARG A 241 14.97 13.63 8.01
C ARG A 241 14.76 12.86 9.31
N LEU A 242 15.57 13.13 10.36
CA LEU A 242 15.40 12.49 11.68
C LEU A 242 14.05 12.76 12.35
N LYS A 243 13.35 13.81 11.93
CA LYS A 243 11.98 14.11 12.39
C LYS A 243 10.94 13.14 11.82
N PHE A 244 11.30 12.38 10.78
CA PHE A 244 10.39 11.60 9.97
C PHE A 244 10.71 10.11 9.93
N GLY A 245 11.91 9.73 10.40
CA GLY A 245 12.33 8.34 10.46
C GLY A 245 13.75 8.20 10.94
N SER A 246 14.24 6.96 11.00
CA SER A 246 15.64 6.63 11.25
C SER A 246 16.47 6.81 9.97
N ILE A 247 17.77 7.08 10.13
CA ILE A 247 18.73 7.19 9.02
C ILE A 247 19.80 6.15 9.22
N GLU A 248 19.95 5.25 8.26
CA GLU A 248 21.02 4.26 8.19
C GLU A 248 22.03 4.68 7.13
N THR A 249 23.30 4.86 7.57
CA THR A 249 24.39 5.34 6.72
C THR A 249 25.21 4.20 6.12
N ILE A 250 24.53 3.16 5.66
CA ILE A 250 25.12 1.94 5.10
C ILE A 250 25.20 1.95 3.58
N GLY A 251 24.53 2.91 2.94
CA GLY A 251 24.39 2.94 1.48
C GLY A 251 23.66 1.73 0.90
N LEU A 252 23.62 1.67 -0.42
CA LEU A 252 22.95 0.58 -1.13
C LEU A 252 23.69 -0.76 -0.93
N HIS A 253 25.01 -0.72 -0.96
CA HIS A 253 25.86 -1.90 -0.76
C HIS A 253 25.63 -2.53 0.63
N GLY A 254 25.73 -1.74 1.70
CA GLY A 254 25.49 -2.27 3.04
C GLY A 254 24.05 -2.75 3.27
N LEU A 255 23.07 -2.17 2.56
CA LEU A 255 21.70 -2.66 2.57
C LEU A 255 21.62 -4.04 1.88
N SER A 256 22.23 -4.19 0.71
CA SER A 256 22.30 -5.43 -0.06
C SER A 256 22.92 -6.56 0.77
N GLU A 257 24.09 -6.31 1.41
CA GLU A 257 24.73 -7.30 2.29
C GLU A 257 23.81 -7.74 3.45
N ARG A 258 23.13 -6.79 4.10
CA ARG A 258 22.20 -7.10 5.19
C ARG A 258 20.99 -7.88 4.72
N ILE A 259 20.46 -7.59 3.53
CA ILE A 259 19.36 -8.37 2.91
C ILE A 259 19.80 -9.82 2.76
N GLN A 260 20.95 -10.07 2.12
CA GLN A 260 21.48 -11.42 1.90
C GLN A 260 21.71 -12.20 3.22
N GLN A 261 22.24 -11.53 4.24
CA GLN A 261 22.45 -12.14 5.57
C GLN A 261 21.12 -12.54 6.22
N ILE A 262 20.12 -11.64 6.19
CA ILE A 262 18.83 -11.90 6.83
C ILE A 262 18.04 -12.93 6.02
N GLU A 263 18.01 -12.84 4.69
CA GLU A 263 17.31 -13.75 3.80
C GLU A 263 17.74 -15.19 4.01
N SER A 264 19.04 -15.44 4.23
CA SER A 264 19.59 -16.78 4.47
C SER A 264 19.05 -17.45 5.75
N THR A 265 18.55 -16.69 6.71
CA THR A 265 18.08 -17.16 8.05
C THR A 265 16.60 -16.86 8.29
N HIS A 266 16.01 -15.99 7.51
CA HIS A 266 14.62 -15.58 7.67
C HIS A 266 13.69 -16.62 7.05
N ILE A 267 12.80 -17.18 7.86
CA ILE A 267 11.67 -17.95 7.37
C ILE A 267 10.50 -16.96 7.25
N PRO A 268 10.08 -16.61 6.03
CA PRO A 268 8.96 -15.69 5.85
C PRO A 268 7.72 -16.21 6.58
N ASN A 269 7.12 -15.36 7.41
CA ASN A 269 5.88 -15.68 8.12
C ASN A 269 4.67 -15.77 7.18
N THR A 270 4.82 -15.29 5.98
CA THR A 270 3.83 -15.38 4.89
C THR A 270 4.56 -15.79 3.63
N THR A 271 3.94 -16.65 2.81
CA THR A 271 4.42 -16.87 1.45
C THR A 271 4.63 -15.50 0.78
N PRO A 272 5.74 -15.28 0.05
CA PRO A 272 6.07 -13.99 -0.57
C PRO A 272 5.17 -13.64 -1.75
N PHE A 273 3.92 -14.05 -1.71
CA PHE A 273 2.94 -13.83 -2.75
C PHE A 273 2.24 -12.49 -2.50
N LEU A 274 2.42 -11.54 -3.40
CA LEU A 274 1.66 -10.29 -3.40
C LEU A 274 0.25 -10.60 -3.93
N TYR A 275 -0.68 -10.80 -3.01
CA TYR A 275 -2.09 -10.91 -3.39
C TYR A 275 -2.58 -9.55 -3.89
N SER A 276 -3.15 -9.55 -5.08
CA SER A 276 -3.71 -8.37 -5.73
C SER A 276 -5.23 -8.43 -5.81
N CYS A 277 -5.79 -9.64 -5.95
CA CYS A 277 -7.24 -9.88 -5.91
C CYS A 277 -7.77 -9.98 -4.49
N PHE A 278 -6.92 -10.44 -3.55
CA PHE A 278 -7.26 -10.63 -2.15
C PHE A 278 -6.38 -9.76 -1.25
N GLU A 279 -7.00 -8.96 -0.43
CA GLU A 279 -6.31 -8.18 0.60
C GLU A 279 -6.17 -9.01 1.87
N GLN A 280 -4.95 -9.23 2.34
CA GLN A 280 -4.72 -9.88 3.62
C GLN A 280 -5.06 -8.92 4.76
N PHE A 281 -5.95 -9.32 5.66
CA PHE A 281 -6.21 -8.58 6.88
C PHE A 281 -4.96 -8.62 7.76
N LYS A 282 -4.38 -7.46 8.00
CA LYS A 282 -3.19 -7.27 8.84
C LYS A 282 -3.45 -6.11 9.78
N TYR A 283 -2.86 -6.19 10.97
CA TYR A 283 -2.70 -4.98 11.77
C TYR A 283 -1.57 -4.16 11.20
N THR A 284 -1.74 -2.85 11.12
CA THR A 284 -0.62 -1.93 10.99
C THR A 284 0.12 -1.98 12.33
N ASN A 285 1.42 -2.23 12.32
CA ASN A 285 2.20 -2.26 13.56
C ASN A 285 2.55 -0.83 13.99
N SER A 286 1.61 -0.08 14.56
CA SER A 286 1.96 1.10 15.32
C SER A 286 2.55 0.67 16.67
N LEU A 287 3.76 1.13 16.96
CA LEU A 287 4.46 0.84 18.22
C LEU A 287 3.82 1.57 19.43
N HIS A 288 2.93 2.51 19.17
CA HIS A 288 2.19 3.23 20.20
C HIS A 288 0.75 2.72 20.27
N PRO A 289 0.24 2.44 21.47
CA PRO A 289 -1.19 2.17 21.64
C PRO A 289 -1.94 3.42 21.16
N THR A 290 -2.58 3.33 20.03
CA THR A 290 -3.42 4.39 19.50
C THR A 290 -4.60 4.57 20.47
N ALA A 291 -4.64 5.68 21.15
CA ALA A 291 -5.79 6.02 21.97
C ALA A 291 -7.02 6.19 21.06
N ILE A 292 -8.18 5.77 21.52
CA ILE A 292 -9.44 5.98 20.82
C ILE A 292 -9.76 7.48 20.84
N ASP A 293 -9.32 8.20 19.83
CA ASP A 293 -9.52 9.63 19.73
C ASP A 293 -10.91 9.98 19.12
N SER A 294 -11.23 11.25 19.12
CA SER A 294 -12.49 11.75 18.53
C SER A 294 -12.55 11.57 17.02
N THR A 295 -11.39 11.53 16.34
CA THR A 295 -11.29 11.37 14.89
C THR A 295 -11.62 9.93 14.50
N ALA A 296 -11.03 8.94 15.18
CA ALA A 296 -11.32 7.53 14.96
C ALA A 296 -12.80 7.21 15.21
N ARG A 297 -13.39 7.76 16.28
CA ARG A 297 -14.82 7.60 16.58
C ARG A 297 -15.70 8.23 15.51
N ARG A 298 -15.36 9.42 15.04
CA ARG A 298 -16.10 10.10 13.97
C ARG A 298 -16.02 9.32 12.66
N MET A 299 -14.84 8.81 12.28
CA MET A 299 -14.67 7.99 11.08
C MET A 299 -15.50 6.71 11.15
N LEU A 300 -15.53 6.07 12.30
CA LEU A 300 -16.38 4.88 12.52
C LEU A 300 -17.87 5.21 12.38
N LEU A 301 -18.36 6.27 13.06
CA LEU A 301 -19.78 6.61 13.09
C LEU A 301 -20.29 7.21 11.76
N GLU A 302 -19.51 8.11 11.15
CA GLU A 302 -19.95 8.84 9.95
C GLU A 302 -19.69 8.05 8.68
N LYS A 303 -18.60 7.27 8.64
CA LYS A 303 -18.14 6.60 7.41
C LYS A 303 -18.12 5.06 7.52
N GLY A 304 -18.32 4.50 8.72
CA GLY A 304 -18.19 3.06 8.95
C GLY A 304 -16.78 2.52 8.78
N ILE A 305 -15.76 3.39 8.83
CA ILE A 305 -14.34 3.02 8.70
C ILE A 305 -13.84 2.58 10.06
N VAL A 306 -13.36 1.34 10.14
CA VAL A 306 -12.74 0.76 11.32
C VAL A 306 -11.24 0.93 11.24
N ASP A 307 -10.65 1.56 12.27
CA ASP A 307 -9.21 1.60 12.45
C ASP A 307 -8.73 0.27 13.03
N THR A 308 -7.91 -0.46 12.27
CA THR A 308 -7.47 -1.81 12.64
C THR A 308 -6.46 -1.85 13.78
N ASP A 309 -5.71 -0.77 13.99
CA ASP A 309 -4.73 -0.69 15.09
C ASP A 309 -5.40 -0.40 16.42
N ILE A 310 -6.36 0.52 16.41
CA ILE A 310 -7.23 0.75 17.57
C ILE A 310 -7.97 -0.55 17.89
N LEU A 311 -8.53 -1.22 16.87
CA LEU A 311 -9.24 -2.48 17.07
C LEU A 311 -8.35 -3.55 17.70
N LYS A 312 -7.10 -3.68 17.26
CA LYS A 312 -6.12 -4.64 17.82
C LYS A 312 -5.98 -4.48 19.34
N ASN A 313 -5.85 -3.25 19.79
CA ASN A 313 -5.62 -2.95 21.21
C ASN A 313 -6.89 -3.07 22.06
N HIS A 314 -8.07 -3.02 21.45
CA HIS A 314 -9.38 -2.96 22.09
C HIS A 314 -10.33 -4.10 21.72
N ILE A 315 -9.80 -5.24 21.29
CA ILE A 315 -10.62 -6.42 20.90
C ILE A 315 -11.43 -6.95 22.09
N SER A 316 -10.83 -6.96 23.29
CA SER A 316 -11.39 -7.62 24.46
C SER A 316 -12.17 -6.69 25.40
N ASP A 317 -11.94 -5.40 25.35
CA ASP A 317 -12.52 -4.43 26.31
C ASP A 317 -13.82 -3.79 25.85
N ASN A 318 -14.19 -4.00 24.57
CA ASN A 318 -15.37 -3.40 23.94
C ASN A 318 -15.39 -1.84 24.01
N GLU A 319 -14.22 -1.19 24.01
CA GLU A 319 -14.14 0.27 24.09
C GLU A 319 -14.20 0.96 22.73
N TYR A 320 -13.83 0.24 21.65
CA TYR A 320 -13.89 0.75 20.27
C TYR A 320 -15.05 0.16 19.46
N LEU A 321 -15.16 -1.16 19.43
CA LEU A 321 -16.29 -1.91 18.86
C LEU A 321 -16.83 -2.85 19.93
N PHE A 322 -18.14 -3.04 20.00
CA PHE A 322 -18.71 -4.06 20.87
C PHE A 322 -18.76 -5.41 20.18
N SER A 323 -18.46 -6.46 20.95
CA SER A 323 -18.53 -7.84 20.47
C SER A 323 -19.98 -8.33 20.52
N ARG A 324 -20.47 -8.83 19.39
CA ARG A 324 -21.79 -9.48 19.29
C ARG A 324 -21.69 -10.94 19.77
N ALA A 325 -22.79 -11.45 20.27
CA ALA A 325 -22.90 -12.85 20.74
C ALA A 325 -22.53 -13.87 19.66
N GLU A 326 -22.87 -13.58 18.39
CA GLU A 326 -22.58 -14.43 17.23
C GLU A 326 -21.08 -14.55 16.93
N LEU A 327 -20.23 -13.63 17.42
CA LEU A 327 -18.78 -13.67 17.15
C LEU A 327 -18.14 -14.95 17.69
N SER A 328 -18.43 -15.28 18.96
CA SER A 328 -17.93 -16.49 19.60
C SER A 328 -18.43 -17.77 18.91
N LEU A 329 -19.68 -17.77 18.44
CA LEU A 329 -20.24 -18.87 17.67
C LEU A 329 -19.47 -19.06 16.35
N VAL A 330 -19.24 -18.01 15.59
CA VAL A 330 -18.53 -18.08 14.29
C VAL A 330 -17.09 -18.53 14.50
N VAL A 331 -16.37 -17.99 15.49
CA VAL A 331 -15.01 -18.42 15.82
C VAL A 331 -14.96 -19.90 16.18
N ASN A 332 -15.93 -20.38 17.00
CA ASN A 332 -16.00 -21.80 17.36
C ASN A 332 -16.30 -22.70 16.15
N LEU A 333 -17.20 -22.29 15.25
CA LEU A 333 -17.47 -23.01 14.00
C LEU A 333 -16.21 -23.14 13.13
N ILE A 334 -15.41 -22.08 13.02
CA ILE A 334 -14.16 -22.07 12.23
C ILE A 334 -13.10 -22.99 12.85
N GLN A 335 -13.00 -23.02 14.18
CA GLN A 335 -11.94 -23.75 14.86
C GLN A 335 -12.24 -25.24 15.07
N ASN A 336 -13.49 -25.58 15.41
CA ASN A 336 -13.84 -26.85 16.03
C ASN A 336 -14.88 -27.65 15.24
N SER A 337 -15.41 -27.14 14.13
CA SER A 337 -16.42 -27.86 13.35
C SER A 337 -15.93 -28.21 11.94
N PRO A 338 -16.56 -29.16 11.23
CA PRO A 338 -16.27 -29.45 9.83
C PRO A 338 -16.79 -28.38 8.87
N THR A 339 -17.29 -27.27 9.38
CA THR A 339 -17.82 -26.15 8.58
C THR A 339 -16.81 -25.64 7.59
N ARG A 340 -17.23 -25.55 6.34
CA ARG A 340 -16.37 -25.14 5.22
C ARG A 340 -16.78 -23.77 4.65
N CYS A 341 -18.04 -23.40 4.82
CA CYS A 341 -18.58 -22.12 4.38
C CYS A 341 -19.51 -21.54 5.44
N ILE A 342 -19.35 -20.25 5.72
CA ILE A 342 -20.22 -19.50 6.64
C ILE A 342 -20.81 -18.31 5.89
N CYS A 343 -22.13 -18.27 5.82
CA CYS A 343 -22.87 -17.17 5.23
C CYS A 343 -23.28 -16.17 6.31
N ILE A 344 -22.70 -14.98 6.30
CA ILE A 344 -23.01 -13.91 7.26
C ILE A 344 -23.93 -12.90 6.60
N THR A 345 -25.12 -12.75 7.13
CA THR A 345 -26.16 -11.87 6.56
C THR A 345 -26.57 -10.78 7.53
N SER A 346 -26.93 -9.62 7.00
CA SER A 346 -27.53 -8.56 7.80
C SER A 346 -28.31 -7.57 6.94
N ARG A 347 -29.25 -6.87 7.57
CA ARG A 347 -29.89 -5.68 6.97
C ARG A 347 -28.87 -4.55 6.82
N LEU A 348 -29.24 -3.54 6.03
CA LEU A 348 -28.44 -2.34 5.86
C LEU A 348 -28.19 -1.65 7.21
N ALA A 349 -26.99 -1.15 7.41
CA ALA A 349 -26.55 -0.42 8.61
C ALA A 349 -26.54 -1.22 9.93
N ASN A 350 -26.67 -2.54 9.91
CA ASN A 350 -26.64 -3.41 11.10
C ASN A 350 -25.22 -3.80 11.56
N GLY A 351 -24.20 -3.08 11.14
CA GLY A 351 -22.82 -3.27 11.61
C GLY A 351 -22.11 -4.52 11.06
N LYS A 352 -22.54 -5.07 9.89
CA LYS A 352 -21.91 -6.24 9.27
C LYS A 352 -20.41 -6.06 9.03
N SER A 353 -19.99 -4.92 8.49
CA SER A 353 -18.56 -4.62 8.26
C SER A 353 -17.78 -4.52 9.57
N CYS A 354 -18.34 -3.92 10.61
CA CYS A 354 -17.73 -3.92 11.95
C CYS A 354 -17.58 -5.34 12.50
N PHE A 355 -18.60 -6.18 12.33
CA PHE A 355 -18.54 -7.59 12.73
C PHE A 355 -17.45 -8.36 11.99
N LEU A 356 -17.35 -8.20 10.66
CA LEU A 356 -16.31 -8.85 9.85
C LEU A 356 -14.90 -8.39 10.22
N ASN A 357 -14.69 -7.11 10.51
CA ASN A 357 -13.41 -6.61 10.98
C ASN A 357 -13.03 -7.20 12.35
N LEU A 358 -13.99 -7.23 13.29
CA LEU A 358 -13.78 -7.80 14.62
C LEU A 358 -13.51 -9.32 14.55
N LEU A 359 -14.23 -10.03 13.69
CA LEU A 359 -14.01 -11.45 13.41
C LEU A 359 -12.61 -11.68 12.82
N SER A 360 -12.22 -10.88 11.83
CA SER A 360 -10.89 -10.95 11.20
C SER A 360 -9.78 -10.74 12.23
N ALA A 361 -9.93 -9.73 13.08
CA ALA A 361 -8.98 -9.44 14.15
C ALA A 361 -8.85 -10.59 15.15
N ASN A 362 -9.97 -11.19 15.59
CA ASN A 362 -9.95 -12.36 16.47
C ASN A 362 -9.28 -13.57 15.81
N LEU A 363 -9.58 -13.84 14.56
CA LEU A 363 -9.00 -14.96 13.82
C LEU A 363 -7.49 -14.80 13.64
N VAL A 364 -7.02 -13.59 13.33
CA VAL A 364 -5.56 -13.32 13.23
C VAL A 364 -4.87 -13.53 14.57
N ASN A 365 -5.47 -13.09 15.68
CA ASN A 365 -4.93 -13.35 17.03
C ASN A 365 -4.87 -14.86 17.36
N LEU A 366 -5.75 -15.67 16.77
CA LEU A 366 -5.77 -17.12 16.89
C LEU A 366 -4.85 -17.84 15.89
N GLY A 367 -4.03 -17.09 15.15
CA GLY A 367 -3.05 -17.63 14.19
C GLY A 367 -3.62 -18.01 12.83
N TRP A 368 -4.79 -17.50 12.44
CA TRP A 368 -5.35 -17.68 11.10
C TRP A 368 -4.88 -16.58 10.16
N ASN A 369 -4.64 -16.92 8.91
CA ASN A 369 -4.53 -15.93 7.85
C ASN A 369 -5.94 -15.58 7.36
N VAL A 370 -6.24 -14.31 7.26
CA VAL A 370 -7.53 -13.81 6.79
C VAL A 370 -7.33 -12.97 5.53
N PHE A 371 -8.05 -13.31 4.46
CA PHE A 371 -8.01 -12.62 3.18
C PHE A 371 -9.40 -12.16 2.78
N VAL A 372 -9.50 -10.92 2.33
CA VAL A 372 -10.76 -10.32 1.85
C VAL A 372 -10.65 -10.11 0.35
N TYR A 373 -11.57 -10.70 -0.41
CA TYR A 373 -11.63 -10.48 -1.85
C TYR A 373 -11.99 -9.03 -2.17
N ARG A 374 -11.26 -8.41 -3.07
CA ARG A 374 -11.48 -7.03 -3.51
C ARG A 374 -11.95 -6.92 -4.95
N HIS A 375 -11.25 -7.52 -5.88
CA HIS A 375 -11.57 -7.45 -7.31
C HIS A 375 -10.90 -8.59 -8.08
N GLU A 376 -11.40 -8.87 -9.28
CA GLU A 376 -10.81 -9.86 -10.18
C GLU A 376 -9.73 -9.21 -11.06
N ASN A 377 -8.67 -10.00 -11.33
CA ASN A 377 -7.61 -9.59 -12.22
C ASN A 377 -6.91 -10.80 -12.88
N VAL A 378 -5.90 -10.55 -13.72
CA VAL A 378 -5.17 -11.60 -14.45
C VAL A 378 -4.48 -12.63 -13.53
N HIS A 379 -4.10 -12.23 -12.31
CA HIS A 379 -3.44 -13.09 -11.35
C HIS A 379 -4.38 -13.91 -10.47
N LEU A 380 -5.70 -13.76 -10.62
CA LEU A 380 -6.68 -14.45 -9.77
C LEU A 380 -6.44 -15.96 -9.73
N GLN A 381 -6.10 -16.58 -10.87
CA GLN A 381 -5.87 -18.03 -10.89
C GLN A 381 -4.63 -18.43 -10.10
N GLU A 382 -3.56 -17.69 -10.22
CA GLU A 382 -2.31 -17.91 -9.47
C GLU A 382 -2.54 -17.75 -7.96
N GLU A 383 -3.32 -16.74 -7.57
CA GLU A 383 -3.67 -16.50 -6.17
C GLU A 383 -4.54 -17.64 -5.60
N LEU A 384 -5.51 -18.12 -6.37
CA LEU A 384 -6.34 -19.27 -5.98
C LEU A 384 -5.50 -20.57 -5.87
N ASP A 385 -4.54 -20.80 -6.78
CA ASP A 385 -3.64 -21.94 -6.72
C ASP A 385 -2.69 -21.85 -5.50
N SER A 386 -2.26 -20.65 -5.12
CA SER A 386 -1.52 -20.41 -3.89
C SER A 386 -2.34 -20.77 -2.65
N PHE A 387 -3.61 -20.38 -2.58
CA PHE A 387 -4.49 -20.80 -1.49
C PHE A 387 -4.71 -22.31 -1.47
N ARG A 388 -4.91 -22.94 -2.63
CA ARG A 388 -5.06 -24.40 -2.71
C ARG A 388 -3.89 -25.13 -2.09
N ASN A 389 -2.67 -24.63 -2.28
CA ASN A 389 -1.43 -25.24 -1.82
C ASN A 389 -0.98 -24.76 -0.42
N THR A 390 -1.71 -23.83 0.21
CA THR A 390 -1.30 -23.31 1.52
C THR A 390 -1.28 -24.38 2.60
N THR A 391 -0.27 -24.33 3.47
CA THR A 391 -0.16 -25.16 4.67
C THR A 391 -0.75 -24.49 5.91
N PHE A 392 -1.12 -23.21 5.80
CA PHE A 392 -1.62 -22.42 6.91
C PHE A 392 -3.15 -22.46 6.99
N LYS A 393 -3.69 -22.33 8.20
CA LYS A 393 -5.11 -22.10 8.44
C LYS A 393 -5.50 -20.75 7.84
N THR A 394 -6.45 -20.76 6.91
CA THR A 394 -6.77 -19.57 6.11
C THR A 394 -8.28 -19.37 6.03
N VAL A 395 -8.73 -18.14 6.19
CA VAL A 395 -10.09 -17.70 5.97
C VAL A 395 -10.12 -16.78 4.76
N ILE A 396 -11.02 -17.05 3.81
CA ILE A 396 -11.29 -16.19 2.66
C ILE A 396 -12.65 -15.57 2.84
N ILE A 397 -12.73 -14.23 2.80
CA ILE A 397 -13.97 -13.46 2.94
C ILE A 397 -14.34 -12.88 1.59
N VAL A 398 -15.58 -13.13 1.15
CA VAL A 398 -16.16 -12.53 -0.06
C VAL A 398 -17.36 -11.70 0.35
N GLU A 399 -17.21 -10.39 0.38
CA GLU A 399 -18.31 -9.45 0.66
C GLU A 399 -19.20 -9.27 -0.58
N SER A 400 -20.49 -9.09 -0.37
CA SER A 400 -21.47 -8.97 -1.47
C SER A 400 -21.34 -10.10 -2.51
N TYR A 401 -21.15 -11.34 -2.04
CA TYR A 401 -20.83 -12.51 -2.84
C TYR A 401 -21.79 -12.76 -4.01
N HIS A 402 -23.03 -12.26 -3.92
CA HIS A 402 -24.03 -12.36 -4.99
C HIS A 402 -23.61 -11.72 -6.31
N LEU A 403 -22.61 -10.84 -6.28
CA LEU A 403 -22.00 -10.23 -7.47
C LEU A 403 -20.89 -11.10 -8.09
N TYR A 404 -20.44 -12.14 -7.40
CA TYR A 404 -19.22 -12.87 -7.71
C TYR A 404 -19.39 -14.38 -7.82
N PHE A 405 -20.48 -14.86 -8.42
CA PHE A 405 -20.70 -16.31 -8.59
C PHE A 405 -19.62 -16.98 -9.44
N SER A 406 -19.11 -16.30 -10.48
CA SER A 406 -17.98 -16.80 -11.27
C SER A 406 -16.71 -17.02 -10.44
N LEU A 407 -16.44 -16.13 -9.49
CA LEU A 407 -15.35 -16.32 -8.52
C LEU A 407 -15.63 -17.54 -7.62
N LEU A 408 -16.85 -17.70 -7.13
CA LEU A 408 -17.20 -18.85 -6.26
C LEU A 408 -17.01 -20.18 -6.96
N GLU A 409 -17.33 -20.29 -8.25
CA GLU A 409 -17.07 -21.48 -9.08
C GLU A 409 -15.57 -21.79 -9.16
N ARG A 410 -14.72 -20.78 -9.21
CA ARG A 410 -13.25 -20.94 -9.22
C ARG A 410 -12.71 -21.27 -7.83
N ILE A 411 -13.25 -20.67 -6.76
CA ILE A 411 -12.90 -20.96 -5.35
C ILE A 411 -13.20 -22.42 -4.98
N ARG A 412 -14.14 -23.08 -5.64
CA ARG A 412 -14.48 -24.47 -5.40
C ARG A 412 -13.24 -25.37 -5.25
N ARG A 413 -12.27 -25.26 -6.16
CA ARG A 413 -11.02 -26.04 -6.13
C ARG A 413 -10.10 -25.70 -4.93
N VAL A 414 -10.21 -24.50 -4.42
CA VAL A 414 -9.44 -24.04 -3.25
C VAL A 414 -9.99 -24.70 -1.98
N LEU A 415 -11.30 -24.95 -1.94
CA LEU A 415 -11.98 -25.58 -0.82
C LEU A 415 -11.69 -27.08 -0.68
N ASP A 416 -10.98 -27.73 -1.62
CA ASP A 416 -10.42 -29.06 -1.42
C ASP A 416 -9.40 -29.07 -0.27
N ASN A 417 -8.72 -27.94 -0.03
CA ASN A 417 -7.81 -27.79 1.10
C ASN A 417 -8.61 -27.59 2.41
N LYS A 418 -8.54 -28.61 3.29
CA LYS A 418 -9.27 -28.63 4.58
C LYS A 418 -8.86 -27.51 5.56
N LYS A 419 -7.78 -26.80 5.31
CA LYS A 419 -7.32 -25.67 6.14
C LYS A 419 -7.98 -24.35 5.76
N ILE A 420 -8.82 -24.34 4.73
CA ILE A 420 -9.48 -23.14 4.22
C ILE A 420 -10.96 -23.14 4.62
N VAL A 421 -11.41 -22.01 5.14
CA VAL A 421 -12.81 -21.70 5.42
C VAL A 421 -13.22 -20.49 4.61
N LEU A 422 -14.38 -20.58 3.94
CA LEU A 422 -14.96 -19.51 3.15
C LEU A 422 -16.01 -18.76 3.97
N ILE A 423 -15.94 -17.45 4.02
CA ILE A 423 -16.97 -16.57 4.58
C ILE A 423 -17.60 -15.78 3.45
N LEU A 424 -18.89 -15.95 3.27
CA LEU A 424 -19.70 -15.21 2.30
C LEU A 424 -20.56 -14.19 3.04
N SER A 425 -20.52 -12.93 2.62
CA SER A 425 -21.40 -11.95 3.26
C SER A 425 -22.30 -11.21 2.26
N SER A 426 -23.53 -10.95 2.66
CA SER A 426 -24.51 -10.23 1.86
C SER A 426 -25.58 -9.55 2.72
N ARG A 427 -26.47 -8.78 2.08
CA ARG A 427 -27.70 -8.30 2.72
C ARG A 427 -28.68 -9.46 2.82
N THR A 428 -29.44 -9.54 3.92
CA THR A 428 -30.38 -10.64 4.20
C THR A 428 -31.36 -10.85 3.05
N GLY A 429 -32.01 -9.80 2.54
CA GLY A 429 -32.98 -9.94 1.44
C GLY A 429 -32.38 -10.46 0.14
N ILE A 430 -31.11 -10.05 -0.17
CA ILE A 430 -30.43 -10.55 -1.35
C ILE A 430 -30.00 -12.01 -1.13
N HIS A 431 -29.44 -12.31 0.04
CA HIS A 431 -29.03 -13.68 0.39
C HIS A 431 -30.21 -14.66 0.23
N THR A 432 -31.36 -14.34 0.79
CA THR A 432 -32.56 -15.20 0.71
C THR A 432 -32.95 -15.53 -0.73
N SER A 433 -32.72 -14.65 -1.69
CA SER A 433 -33.05 -14.88 -3.10
C SER A 433 -32.02 -15.75 -3.83
N VAL A 434 -30.76 -15.84 -3.35
CA VAL A 434 -29.69 -16.51 -4.09
C VAL A 434 -29.00 -17.66 -3.33
N CYS A 435 -29.25 -17.82 -2.03
CA CYS A 435 -28.53 -18.78 -1.16
C CYS A 435 -28.59 -20.23 -1.65
N ARG A 436 -29.72 -20.63 -2.26
CA ARG A 436 -29.90 -22.01 -2.80
C ARG A 436 -28.87 -22.38 -3.88
N ARG A 437 -28.24 -21.41 -4.50
CA ARG A 437 -27.19 -21.63 -5.52
C ARG A 437 -25.82 -21.93 -4.91
N ILE A 438 -25.59 -21.54 -3.65
CA ILE A 438 -24.25 -21.64 -3.02
C ILE A 438 -23.76 -23.10 -2.99
N PRO A 439 -24.49 -24.09 -2.46
CA PRO A 439 -23.99 -25.46 -2.34
C PRO A 439 -23.51 -26.03 -3.67
N SER A 440 -24.29 -25.85 -4.74
CA SER A 440 -23.93 -26.33 -6.07
C SER A 440 -22.78 -25.54 -6.71
N THR A 441 -22.64 -24.25 -6.42
CA THR A 441 -21.59 -23.40 -6.98
C THR A 441 -20.22 -23.74 -6.40
N ILE A 442 -20.13 -23.91 -5.08
CA ILE A 442 -18.87 -24.21 -4.38
C ILE A 442 -18.64 -25.71 -4.15
N ASP A 443 -19.58 -26.57 -4.55
CA ASP A 443 -19.52 -28.04 -4.40
C ASP A 443 -19.30 -28.49 -2.95
N ILE A 444 -20.07 -27.93 -2.05
CA ILE A 444 -20.05 -28.26 -0.63
C ILE A 444 -21.45 -28.69 -0.22
N SER A 445 -21.54 -29.79 0.58
CA SER A 445 -22.82 -30.24 1.11
C SER A 445 -23.42 -29.19 2.06
N GLU A 446 -24.75 -29.08 2.06
CA GLU A 446 -25.49 -28.10 2.87
C GLU A 446 -25.17 -28.19 4.36
N GLU A 447 -24.86 -29.39 4.89
CA GLU A 447 -24.49 -29.62 6.29
C GLU A 447 -23.17 -28.93 6.70
N ASN A 448 -22.28 -28.66 5.73
CA ASN A 448 -21.00 -27.96 5.91
C ASN A 448 -21.09 -26.45 5.64
N ILE A 449 -22.31 -25.96 5.41
CA ILE A 449 -22.61 -24.54 5.24
C ILE A 449 -23.42 -24.08 6.45
N GLN A 450 -22.97 -23.00 7.09
CA GLN A 450 -23.67 -22.41 8.23
C GLN A 450 -24.13 -21.01 7.89
N GLU A 451 -25.35 -20.66 8.28
CA GLU A 451 -25.91 -19.31 8.10
C GLU A 451 -25.98 -18.58 9.43
N ILE A 452 -25.42 -17.39 9.47
CA ILE A 452 -25.41 -16.49 10.64
C ILE A 452 -26.12 -15.20 10.25
N ASN A 453 -27.25 -14.95 10.90
CA ASN A 453 -28.06 -13.77 10.65
C ASN A 453 -27.83 -12.71 11.75
N LEU A 454 -27.37 -11.54 11.34
CA LEU A 454 -27.07 -10.41 12.21
C LEU A 454 -28.22 -9.36 12.25
N ASP A 455 -29.42 -9.68 11.83
CA ASP A 455 -30.52 -8.70 11.72
C ASP A 455 -31.02 -8.21 13.07
N ARG A 456 -30.84 -8.99 14.11
CA ARG A 456 -31.32 -8.67 15.45
C ARG A 456 -30.15 -8.61 16.44
N LEU A 457 -30.18 -7.64 17.31
CA LEU A 457 -29.28 -7.56 18.46
C LEU A 457 -29.90 -8.35 19.62
N SER A 458 -29.11 -9.16 20.31
CA SER A 458 -29.50 -9.77 21.57
C SER A 458 -29.62 -8.71 22.68
N ALA A 459 -30.28 -9.04 23.77
CA ALA A 459 -30.36 -8.13 24.93
C ALA A 459 -28.97 -7.76 25.49
N SER A 460 -28.02 -8.71 25.44
CA SER A 460 -26.62 -8.47 25.80
C SER A 460 -25.94 -7.51 24.81
N ASP A 461 -26.16 -7.67 23.50
CA ASP A 461 -25.58 -6.80 22.49
C ASP A 461 -26.10 -5.36 22.64
N ILE A 462 -27.39 -5.19 22.91
CA ILE A 462 -27.99 -3.86 23.18
C ILE A 462 -27.32 -3.22 24.41
N SER A 463 -27.14 -4.00 25.48
CA SER A 463 -26.48 -3.50 26.69
C SER A 463 -25.01 -3.11 26.42
N ASN A 464 -24.28 -3.90 25.64
CA ASN A 464 -22.90 -3.60 25.24
C ASN A 464 -22.83 -2.36 24.37
N LEU A 465 -23.74 -2.22 23.39
CA LEU A 465 -23.81 -1.02 22.53
C LEU A 465 -24.12 0.25 23.35
N ILE A 466 -25.09 0.18 24.28
CA ILE A 466 -25.40 1.31 25.18
C ILE A 466 -24.18 1.68 26.00
N ASN A 467 -23.50 0.72 26.60
CA ASN A 467 -22.28 0.95 27.39
C ASN A 467 -21.17 1.59 26.55
N LEU A 468 -20.96 1.13 25.33
CA LEU A 468 -19.99 1.70 24.39
C LEU A 468 -20.32 3.17 24.08
N LEU A 469 -21.58 3.46 23.76
CA LEU A 469 -22.03 4.81 23.45
C LEU A 469 -21.95 5.73 24.68
N ASP A 470 -22.32 5.27 25.85
CA ASP A 470 -22.26 6.07 27.09
C ASP A 470 -20.83 6.33 27.54
N LYS A 471 -19.93 5.39 27.42
CA LYS A 471 -18.51 5.56 27.82
C LYS A 471 -17.70 6.36 26.80
N GLY A 472 -17.86 6.05 25.55
CA GLY A 472 -16.99 6.54 24.49
C GLY A 472 -17.51 7.76 23.72
N TYR A 473 -18.83 7.93 23.65
CA TYR A 473 -19.48 8.89 22.75
C TYR A 473 -20.39 9.90 23.49
N ARG A 474 -20.30 9.97 24.80
CA ARG A 474 -21.16 10.77 25.68
C ARG A 474 -21.27 12.25 25.31
N THR A 475 -20.24 12.82 24.69
CA THR A 475 -20.23 14.24 24.29
C THR A 475 -21.09 14.52 23.05
N GLN A 476 -21.49 13.50 22.31
CA GLN A 476 -22.24 13.62 21.05
C GLN A 476 -23.73 13.35 21.19
N PHE A 477 -24.16 12.64 22.25
CA PHE A 477 -25.56 12.30 22.50
C PHE A 477 -26.11 13.05 23.73
N LYS A 478 -27.03 13.97 23.50
CA LYS A 478 -27.89 14.54 24.52
C LYS A 478 -29.35 14.30 24.13
N PRO A 479 -30.12 13.47 24.79
CA PRO A 479 -29.92 12.77 26.08
C PRO A 479 -29.03 11.53 26.01
N PRO A 480 -28.72 10.91 27.20
CA PRO A 480 -27.92 9.67 27.26
C PRO A 480 -28.47 8.57 26.35
N ALA A 481 -27.59 7.77 25.73
CA ALA A 481 -27.95 6.72 24.75
C ALA A 481 -29.07 5.77 25.26
N LYS A 482 -29.07 5.50 26.55
CA LYS A 482 -30.09 4.65 27.21
C LYS A 482 -31.54 5.19 27.06
N VAL A 483 -31.74 6.51 27.02
CA VAL A 483 -33.06 7.12 26.80
C VAL A 483 -33.43 7.09 25.32
N PHE A 484 -32.46 7.21 24.43
CA PHE A 484 -32.66 7.16 22.98
C PHE A 484 -33.14 5.79 22.51
N PHE A 485 -32.54 4.71 23.02
CA PHE A 485 -32.91 3.34 22.63
C PHE A 485 -34.13 2.79 23.37
N SER A 486 -34.49 3.34 24.55
CA SER A 486 -35.71 2.96 25.26
C SER A 486 -36.99 3.56 24.65
N SER A 487 -36.88 4.66 23.90
CA SER A 487 -38.01 5.32 23.22
C SER A 487 -38.15 4.85 21.76
N ALA A 488 -37.13 4.25 21.17
CA ALA A 488 -37.16 3.57 19.88
C ALA A 488 -37.49 2.08 20.12
N GLN A 489 -38.68 1.75 20.49
CA GLN A 489 -39.20 0.40 20.27
C GLN A 489 -39.45 0.23 18.76
N LEU A 490 -38.60 -0.20 18.10
CA LEU A 490 -38.18 -1.31 17.28
C LEU A 490 -39.30 -2.02 16.57
#